data_89f958e4d3e5a8aa064fb0d277d24442
#
_entry.id   89f958e4d3e5a8aa064fb0d277d24442
#
_cell.length_a   1.000
_cell.length_b   1.000
_cell.length_c   1.000
_cell.angle_alpha   90.00
_cell.angle_beta   90.00
_cell.angle_gamma   90.00
#
_symmetry.space_group_name_H-M   'P 1'
#
loop_
_entity.id
_entity.type
_entity.pdbx_description
1 polymer ?
#
loop_
_entity_poly.entity_id
_entity_poly.type
_entity_poly.pdbx_seq_one_letter_code
_entity_poly.pdbx_strand_id
1 'polypeptide(L)'
;DGKGGLKPFVFYHGHNGSGVGVAKNKGLAKSLAEQGYLLIAPDGPMLRYRNREMRGWPARVQGEIKRSDRNDVKFTEAVLRDVAQRFELNLDDTVISGFSSGGSMAWHFSCYSTMQVAGVMPVAGALRRPHPDNGVKQADGSIARTCPGGPRKVVHIHGFKDRQVPLEGRGSAEWHQGDVFATLDVQRRTNQCNSRPDIVETEGRFWCRSFTKCDSGQAVQMCLHPGGHGMPQGWLETGLDGLKTLSN
;
A
#
# COMPACT_ATOMS: atom_id res chain seq x y z
N ASP A 1 29.23 -12.97 8.77
CA ASP A 1 28.43 -13.07 10.01
C ASP A 1 27.35 -12.00 10.03
N GLY A 2 26.30 -12.18 9.23
CA GLY A 2 25.14 -11.28 9.19
C GLY A 2 24.09 -11.71 10.21
N LYS A 3 24.25 -11.32 11.47
CA LYS A 3 23.19 -11.37 12.47
C LYS A 3 22.25 -10.16 12.32
N GLY A 4 21.79 -9.86 11.12
CA GLY A 4 20.62 -9.02 10.93
C GLY A 4 19.40 -9.94 10.91
N GLY A 5 18.48 -9.80 11.88
CA GLY A 5 17.24 -10.54 11.88
C GLY A 5 16.44 -10.29 10.58
N LEU A 6 15.56 -11.20 10.20
CA LEU A 6 14.66 -11.00 9.07
C LEU A 6 13.77 -9.77 9.29
N LYS A 7 13.45 -9.03 8.24
CA LYS A 7 12.56 -7.87 8.27
C LYS A 7 11.13 -8.29 7.90
N PRO A 8 10.10 -7.79 8.56
CA PRO A 8 8.73 -8.14 8.17
C PRO A 8 8.36 -7.55 6.81
N PHE A 9 7.76 -8.36 5.93
CA PHE A 9 7.16 -7.91 4.68
C PHE A 9 5.71 -8.37 4.61
N VAL A 10 4.78 -7.47 4.84
CA VAL A 10 3.35 -7.77 4.70
C VAL A 10 2.95 -7.65 3.24
N PHE A 11 2.29 -8.68 2.70
CA PHE A 11 1.74 -8.63 1.36
C PHE A 11 0.25 -8.96 1.34
N TYR A 12 -0.58 -7.97 1.09
CA TYR A 12 -2.03 -8.13 0.95
C TYR A 12 -2.38 -8.67 -0.44
N HIS A 13 -3.10 -9.79 -0.49
CA HIS A 13 -3.56 -10.40 -1.74
C HIS A 13 -4.56 -9.53 -2.50
N GLY A 14 -4.67 -9.74 -3.81
CA GLY A 14 -5.68 -9.11 -4.67
C GLY A 14 -7.10 -9.62 -4.38
N HIS A 15 -8.06 -9.04 -5.12
CA HIS A 15 -9.46 -9.44 -5.03
C HIS A 15 -9.64 -10.95 -5.27
N ASN A 16 -10.42 -11.59 -4.43
CA ASN A 16 -10.67 -13.04 -4.43
C ASN A 16 -9.40 -13.91 -4.28
N GLY A 17 -8.29 -13.33 -3.82
CA GLY A 17 -7.08 -14.07 -3.47
C GLY A 17 -7.13 -14.59 -2.03
N SER A 18 -5.98 -15.08 -1.55
CA SER A 18 -5.80 -15.51 -0.16
C SER A 18 -4.35 -15.41 0.27
N GLY A 19 -4.11 -15.34 1.58
CA GLY A 19 -2.77 -15.40 2.16
C GLY A 19 -2.04 -16.69 1.79
N VAL A 20 -2.74 -17.83 1.80
CA VAL A 20 -2.18 -19.12 1.33
C VAL A 20 -1.77 -19.05 -0.14
N GLY A 21 -2.57 -18.39 -1.00
CA GLY A 21 -2.22 -18.17 -2.40
C GLY A 21 -0.95 -17.36 -2.57
N VAL A 22 -0.78 -16.31 -1.77
CA VAL A 22 0.45 -15.50 -1.74
C VAL A 22 1.63 -16.33 -1.23
N ALA A 23 1.47 -17.05 -0.12
CA ALA A 23 2.54 -17.87 0.46
C ALA A 23 3.00 -19.01 -0.47
N LYS A 24 2.12 -19.54 -1.31
CA LYS A 24 2.45 -20.54 -2.35
C LYS A 24 3.23 -19.95 -3.54
N ASN A 25 3.33 -18.64 -3.67
CA ASN A 25 4.16 -18.00 -4.70
C ASN A 25 5.65 -18.11 -4.32
N LYS A 26 6.26 -19.23 -4.71
CA LYS A 26 7.66 -19.54 -4.40
C LYS A 26 8.64 -18.48 -4.92
N GLY A 27 8.32 -17.85 -6.06
CA GLY A 27 9.13 -16.77 -6.64
C GLY A 27 9.18 -15.55 -5.71
N LEU A 28 8.02 -15.07 -5.26
CA LEU A 28 7.93 -13.96 -4.32
C LEU A 28 8.63 -14.28 -2.99
N ALA A 29 8.31 -15.43 -2.41
CA ALA A 29 8.91 -15.84 -1.13
C ALA A 29 10.44 -15.96 -1.22
N LYS A 30 10.97 -16.52 -2.31
CA LYS A 30 12.41 -16.62 -2.56
C LYS A 30 13.05 -15.24 -2.70
N SER A 31 12.51 -14.36 -3.57
CA SER A 31 13.07 -13.02 -3.80
C SER A 31 13.06 -12.18 -2.51
N LEU A 32 12.04 -12.31 -1.68
CA LEU A 32 11.98 -11.63 -0.38
C LEU A 32 13.03 -12.18 0.60
N ALA A 33 13.17 -13.50 0.69
CA ALA A 33 14.14 -14.15 1.56
C ALA A 33 15.59 -13.76 1.18
N GLU A 34 15.91 -13.71 -0.12
CA GLU A 34 17.21 -13.27 -0.63
C GLU A 34 17.52 -11.81 -0.26
N GLN A 35 16.51 -10.98 -0.01
CA GLN A 35 16.66 -9.60 0.44
C GLN A 35 16.52 -9.44 1.96
N GLY A 36 16.46 -10.54 2.70
CA GLY A 36 16.38 -10.55 4.17
C GLY A 36 14.98 -10.26 4.73
N TYR A 37 13.91 -10.51 3.96
CA TYR A 37 12.54 -10.31 4.41
C TYR A 37 11.82 -11.62 4.73
N LEU A 38 10.98 -11.59 5.78
CA LEU A 38 10.00 -12.61 6.11
C LEU A 38 8.64 -12.22 5.51
N LEU A 39 8.11 -13.03 4.60
CA LEU A 39 6.79 -12.81 4.00
C LEU A 39 5.68 -13.11 5.02
N ILE A 40 4.82 -12.12 5.26
CA ILE A 40 3.61 -12.20 6.07
C ILE A 40 2.42 -11.96 5.12
N ALA A 41 1.58 -12.97 4.92
CA ALA A 41 0.48 -12.94 3.98
C ALA A 41 -0.86 -13.13 4.70
N PRO A 42 -1.45 -12.07 5.27
CA PRO A 42 -2.73 -12.16 5.96
C PRO A 42 -3.90 -12.39 4.98
N ASP A 43 -4.98 -12.98 5.47
CA ASP A 43 -6.22 -13.13 4.74
C ASP A 43 -7.15 -11.94 4.93
N GLY A 44 -7.66 -11.40 3.84
CA GLY A 44 -8.79 -10.48 3.85
C GLY A 44 -10.07 -11.20 4.33
N PRO A 45 -11.08 -10.46 4.88
CA PRO A 45 -12.36 -11.03 5.29
C PRO A 45 -13.13 -11.57 4.10
N MET A 46 -14.07 -12.51 4.40
CA MET A 46 -15.09 -12.87 3.44
C MET A 46 -16.09 -11.73 3.28
N LEU A 47 -16.25 -11.26 2.08
CA LEU A 47 -17.14 -10.16 1.72
C LEU A 47 -18.28 -10.69 0.86
N ARG A 48 -19.52 -10.30 1.18
CA ARG A 48 -20.66 -10.59 0.35
C ARG A 48 -20.84 -9.48 -0.68
N TYR A 49 -20.65 -9.83 -1.95
CA TYR A 49 -20.89 -8.93 -3.06
C TYR A 49 -21.95 -9.49 -3.98
N ARG A 50 -23.11 -8.83 -4.06
CA ARG A 50 -24.31 -9.36 -4.68
C ARG A 50 -24.64 -10.73 -4.05
N ASN A 51 -24.77 -11.80 -4.78
CA ASN A 51 -25.05 -13.15 -4.26
C ASN A 51 -23.81 -14.06 -4.18
N ARG A 52 -22.59 -13.48 -4.16
CA ARG A 52 -21.32 -14.23 -4.08
C ARG A 52 -20.54 -13.83 -2.86
N GLU A 53 -19.97 -14.82 -2.20
CA GLU A 53 -18.96 -14.60 -1.18
C GLU A 53 -17.59 -14.62 -1.82
N MET A 54 -16.75 -13.68 -1.46
CA MET A 54 -15.41 -13.56 -1.96
C MET A 54 -14.49 -12.91 -0.93
N ARG A 55 -13.25 -13.35 -0.92
CA ARG A 55 -12.24 -12.77 -0.05
C ARG A 55 -11.71 -11.45 -0.64
N GLY A 56 -11.54 -10.46 0.20
CA GLY A 56 -11.03 -9.16 -0.24
C GLY A 56 -10.81 -8.18 0.89
N TRP A 57 -10.35 -7.00 0.56
CA TRP A 57 -10.07 -5.92 1.50
C TRP A 57 -11.11 -4.81 1.29
N PRO A 58 -11.97 -4.53 2.26
CA PRO A 58 -12.89 -3.39 2.15
C PRO A 58 -12.14 -2.07 2.00
N ALA A 59 -11.05 -1.87 2.73
CA ALA A 59 -10.17 -0.68 2.69
C ALA A 59 -10.98 0.63 2.65
N ARG A 60 -12.00 0.73 3.54
CA ARG A 60 -12.96 1.82 3.61
C ARG A 60 -12.91 2.49 4.96
N VAL A 61 -13.21 3.77 4.96
CA VAL A 61 -13.33 4.56 6.18
C VAL A 61 -14.54 4.09 7.00
N GLN A 62 -14.39 4.17 8.31
CA GLN A 62 -15.44 3.82 9.28
C GLN A 62 -16.74 4.57 8.97
N GLY A 63 -17.86 3.88 8.96
CA GLY A 63 -19.21 4.44 8.71
C GLY A 63 -19.79 4.18 7.32
N GLU A 64 -18.99 3.67 6.37
CA GLU A 64 -19.46 3.24 5.06
C GLU A 64 -19.87 1.78 5.06
N ILE A 65 -20.78 1.41 4.15
CA ILE A 65 -21.45 0.10 4.05
C ILE A 65 -20.67 -1.02 4.73
N LYS A 66 -21.16 -1.51 5.85
CA LYS A 66 -20.59 -2.63 6.61
C LYS A 66 -20.58 -3.90 5.76
N ARG A 67 -19.45 -4.16 5.13
CA ARG A 67 -19.21 -5.45 4.48
C ARG A 67 -18.42 -6.42 5.35
N SER A 68 -17.79 -5.89 6.40
CA SER A 68 -17.06 -6.63 7.42
C SER A 68 -17.01 -5.79 8.69
N ASP A 69 -17.15 -6.41 9.84
CA ASP A 69 -16.97 -5.77 11.15
C ASP A 69 -15.49 -5.71 11.55
N ARG A 70 -14.59 -6.33 10.77
CA ARG A 70 -13.16 -6.34 11.05
C ARG A 70 -12.50 -5.03 10.62
N ASN A 71 -11.81 -4.39 11.53
CA ASN A 71 -10.88 -3.30 11.21
C ASN A 71 -9.56 -3.90 10.72
N ASP A 72 -9.32 -3.85 9.40
CA ASP A 72 -8.16 -4.50 8.77
C ASP A 72 -6.82 -3.84 9.15
N VAL A 73 -6.81 -2.56 9.52
CA VAL A 73 -5.62 -1.89 10.06
C VAL A 73 -5.25 -2.50 11.42
N LYS A 74 -6.21 -2.52 12.35
CA LYS A 74 -6.02 -3.13 13.67
C LYS A 74 -5.67 -4.61 13.60
N PHE A 75 -6.29 -5.33 12.68
CA PHE A 75 -5.98 -6.74 12.43
C PHE A 75 -4.52 -6.90 11.98
N THR A 76 -4.06 -6.09 11.02
CA THR A 76 -2.66 -6.14 10.55
C THR A 76 -1.69 -5.81 11.68
N GLU A 77 -1.97 -4.78 12.47
CA GLU A 77 -1.15 -4.44 13.63
C GLU A 77 -1.06 -5.59 14.64
N ALA A 78 -2.16 -6.31 14.88
CA ALA A 78 -2.17 -7.47 15.76
C ALA A 78 -1.35 -8.63 15.19
N VAL A 79 -1.49 -8.92 13.88
CA VAL A 79 -0.68 -9.94 13.19
C VAL A 79 0.81 -9.60 13.29
N LEU A 80 1.18 -8.34 13.05
CA LEU A 80 2.59 -7.91 13.12
C LEU A 80 3.16 -8.09 14.54
N ARG A 81 2.41 -7.72 15.59
CA ARG A 81 2.86 -7.92 16.97
C ARG A 81 3.04 -9.41 17.31
N ASP A 82 2.10 -10.27 16.87
CA ASP A 82 2.18 -11.73 17.11
C ASP A 82 3.40 -12.34 16.39
N VAL A 83 3.60 -11.99 15.11
CA VAL A 83 4.74 -12.49 14.33
C VAL A 83 6.07 -11.96 14.89
N ALA A 84 6.13 -10.68 15.28
CA ALA A 84 7.34 -10.09 15.87
C ALA A 84 7.74 -10.80 17.17
N GLN A 85 6.78 -11.12 18.01
CA GLN A 85 7.03 -11.85 19.23
C GLN A 85 7.53 -13.29 18.99
N ARG A 86 7.00 -13.98 17.96
CA ARG A 86 7.39 -15.37 17.63
C ARG A 86 8.76 -15.47 16.96
N PHE A 87 9.15 -14.46 16.19
CA PHE A 87 10.36 -14.50 15.34
C PHE A 87 11.39 -13.43 15.72
N GLU A 88 11.19 -12.72 16.83
CA GLU A 88 12.10 -11.67 17.34
C GLU A 88 12.40 -10.59 16.27
N LEU A 89 11.33 -10.11 15.57
CA LEU A 89 11.47 -9.14 14.50
C LEU A 89 11.35 -7.69 15.01
N ASN A 90 12.12 -6.79 14.39
CA ASN A 90 11.94 -5.36 14.60
C ASN A 90 10.77 -4.85 13.70
N LEU A 91 9.72 -4.34 14.32
CA LEU A 91 8.54 -3.85 13.61
C LEU A 91 8.81 -2.57 12.82
N ASP A 92 9.78 -1.75 13.22
CA ASP A 92 10.15 -0.53 12.51
C ASP A 92 10.73 -0.82 11.11
N ASP A 93 11.26 -2.04 10.91
CA ASP A 93 11.77 -2.52 9.61
C ASP A 93 10.68 -3.07 8.69
N THR A 94 9.41 -3.02 9.11
CA THR A 94 8.28 -3.57 8.35
C THR A 94 8.06 -2.82 7.03
N VAL A 95 7.93 -3.57 5.94
CA VAL A 95 7.39 -3.07 4.67
C VAL A 95 5.96 -3.57 4.50
N ILE A 96 5.05 -2.65 4.20
CA ILE A 96 3.64 -2.95 3.92
C ILE A 96 3.42 -2.88 2.41
N SER A 97 2.99 -3.98 1.81
CA SER A 97 2.74 -4.06 0.37
C SER A 97 1.45 -4.82 0.05
N GLY A 98 1.06 -4.83 -1.20
CA GLY A 98 -0.07 -5.60 -1.70
C GLY A 98 -0.42 -5.24 -3.13
N PHE A 99 -1.19 -6.10 -3.77
CA PHE A 99 -1.58 -5.96 -5.17
C PHE A 99 -3.08 -5.70 -5.33
N SER A 100 -3.46 -4.81 -6.25
CA SER A 100 -4.87 -4.54 -6.60
C SER A 100 -5.68 -4.09 -5.36
N SER A 101 -6.71 -4.83 -4.95
CA SER A 101 -7.42 -4.55 -3.69
C SER A 101 -6.49 -4.61 -2.48
N GLY A 102 -5.45 -5.44 -2.52
CA GLY A 102 -4.37 -5.46 -1.51
C GLY A 102 -3.49 -4.22 -1.57
N GLY A 103 -3.24 -3.67 -2.76
CA GLY A 103 -2.58 -2.37 -2.91
C GLY A 103 -3.41 -1.23 -2.33
N SER A 104 -4.74 -1.29 -2.50
CA SER A 104 -5.66 -0.35 -1.83
C SER A 104 -5.65 -0.53 -0.30
N MET A 105 -5.48 -1.77 0.20
CA MET A 105 -5.33 -2.02 1.64
C MET A 105 -4.00 -1.49 2.18
N ALA A 106 -2.90 -1.61 1.41
CA ALA A 106 -1.62 -1.01 1.77
C ALA A 106 -1.73 0.51 1.89
N TRP A 107 -2.40 1.18 0.95
CA TRP A 107 -2.73 2.60 1.05
C TRP A 107 -3.60 2.93 2.26
N HIS A 108 -4.60 2.09 2.55
CA HIS A 108 -5.47 2.27 3.71
C HIS A 108 -4.68 2.14 5.02
N PHE A 109 -3.80 1.15 5.13
CA PHE A 109 -2.89 1.01 6.26
C PHE A 109 -1.98 2.24 6.40
N SER A 110 -1.34 2.68 5.31
CA SER A 110 -0.52 3.89 5.29
C SER A 110 -1.24 5.11 5.87
N CYS A 111 -2.50 5.29 5.50
CA CYS A 111 -3.26 6.47 5.86
C CYS A 111 -3.85 6.42 7.29
N TYR A 112 -4.16 5.23 7.82
CA TYR A 112 -4.92 5.10 9.07
C TYR A 112 -4.17 4.42 10.22
N SER A 113 -3.05 3.73 9.97
CA SER A 113 -2.23 3.17 11.05
C SER A 113 -1.30 4.23 11.63
N THR A 114 -1.15 4.22 12.95
CA THR A 114 -0.12 5.00 13.66
C THR A 114 1.14 4.18 13.94
N MET A 115 1.16 2.88 13.60
CA MET A 115 2.31 2.02 13.78
C MET A 115 3.47 2.48 12.89
N GLN A 116 4.67 2.60 13.44
CA GLN A 116 5.86 2.91 12.65
C GLN A 116 6.22 1.72 11.76
N VAL A 117 6.62 2.00 10.53
CA VAL A 117 7.05 1.01 9.52
C VAL A 117 8.13 1.63 8.64
N ALA A 118 9.01 0.81 8.09
CA ALA A 118 10.07 1.26 7.17
C ALA A 118 9.53 1.93 5.92
N GLY A 119 8.38 1.45 5.42
CA GLY A 119 7.73 2.05 4.27
C GLY A 119 6.54 1.27 3.75
N VAL A 120 5.86 1.86 2.79
CA VAL A 120 4.66 1.29 2.16
C VAL A 120 4.84 1.22 0.66
N MET A 121 4.56 0.06 0.07
CA MET A 121 4.80 -0.23 -1.35
C MET A 121 3.54 -0.77 -2.02
N PRO A 122 2.53 0.07 -2.29
CA PRO A 122 1.29 -0.35 -2.92
C PRO A 122 1.49 -0.62 -4.41
N VAL A 123 0.93 -1.73 -4.93
CA VAL A 123 0.99 -2.08 -6.35
C VAL A 123 -0.40 -2.12 -6.95
N ALA A 124 -0.63 -1.37 -8.03
CA ALA A 124 -1.87 -1.32 -8.80
C ALA A 124 -3.13 -1.13 -7.93
N GLY A 125 -3.04 -0.27 -6.92
CA GLY A 125 -4.12 0.08 -6.00
C GLY A 125 -4.18 1.57 -5.73
N ALA A 126 -5.27 2.05 -5.13
CA ALA A 126 -5.42 3.44 -4.70
C ALA A 126 -6.22 3.51 -3.41
N LEU A 127 -6.11 4.61 -2.68
CA LEU A 127 -6.93 4.87 -1.50
C LEU A 127 -8.40 5.00 -1.94
N ARG A 128 -9.24 4.12 -1.45
CA ARG A 128 -10.67 4.15 -1.78
C ARG A 128 -11.36 5.27 -1.03
N ARG A 129 -12.29 5.92 -1.72
CA ARG A 129 -13.00 7.08 -1.19
C ARG A 129 -14.50 6.93 -1.32
N PRO A 130 -15.27 7.49 -0.37
CA PRO A 130 -16.71 7.65 -0.55
C PRO A 130 -17.06 8.83 -1.47
N HIS A 131 -16.15 9.78 -1.67
CA HIS A 131 -16.43 11.06 -2.32
C HIS A 131 -15.45 11.37 -3.45
N PRO A 132 -15.89 12.07 -4.53
CA PRO A 132 -15.01 12.57 -5.58
C PRO A 132 -14.03 13.64 -5.09
N ASP A 133 -14.28 14.22 -3.92
CA ASP A 133 -13.38 15.20 -3.32
C ASP A 133 -12.07 14.54 -2.89
N ASN A 134 -10.96 15.19 -3.24
CA ASN A 134 -9.60 14.72 -3.00
C ASN A 134 -9.20 14.74 -1.50
N GLY A 135 -10.08 14.24 -0.63
CA GLY A 135 -9.89 14.24 0.80
C GLY A 135 -10.05 12.86 1.44
N VAL A 136 -9.68 12.76 2.69
CA VAL A 136 -9.81 11.59 3.54
C VAL A 136 -10.84 11.89 4.60
N LYS A 137 -11.87 11.05 4.72
CA LYS A 137 -12.87 11.17 5.79
C LYS A 137 -12.23 10.87 7.13
N GLN A 138 -12.33 11.80 8.06
CA GLN A 138 -11.87 11.66 9.44
C GLN A 138 -12.92 10.96 10.30
N ALA A 139 -12.55 10.57 11.53
CA ALA A 139 -13.46 9.92 12.47
C ALA A 139 -14.66 10.81 12.87
N ASP A 140 -14.49 12.12 12.85
CA ASP A 140 -15.53 13.12 13.13
C ASP A 140 -16.45 13.42 11.91
N GLY A 141 -16.22 12.72 10.78
CA GLY A 141 -16.93 12.91 9.53
C GLY A 141 -16.43 14.05 8.64
N SER A 142 -15.48 14.85 9.11
CA SER A 142 -14.84 15.88 8.28
C SER A 142 -13.97 15.28 7.18
N ILE A 143 -13.65 16.07 6.14
CA ILE A 143 -12.77 15.66 5.05
C ILE A 143 -11.46 16.42 5.16
N ALA A 144 -10.40 15.73 5.51
CA ALA A 144 -9.04 16.26 5.52
C ALA A 144 -8.30 15.90 4.24
N ARG A 145 -7.33 16.73 3.88
CA ARG A 145 -6.42 16.49 2.76
C ARG A 145 -5.13 15.79 3.15
N THR A 146 -5.09 15.24 4.37
CA THR A 146 -3.94 14.55 4.96
C THR A 146 -4.40 13.27 5.65
N CYS A 147 -3.48 12.32 5.78
CA CYS A 147 -3.74 11.05 6.43
C CYS A 147 -3.64 11.16 7.97
N PRO A 148 -4.61 10.65 8.74
CA PRO A 148 -4.57 10.70 10.21
C PRO A 148 -3.43 9.86 10.82
N GLY A 149 -2.93 8.83 10.10
CA GLY A 149 -1.79 8.01 10.52
C GLY A 149 -0.43 8.70 10.44
N GLY A 150 -0.39 9.90 9.83
CA GLY A 150 0.83 10.70 9.72
C GLY A 150 1.72 10.37 8.52
N PRO A 151 2.92 10.95 8.49
CA PRO A 151 3.86 10.80 7.38
C PRO A 151 4.33 9.36 7.20
N ARG A 152 4.50 8.95 5.93
CA ARG A 152 4.97 7.62 5.53
C ARG A 152 5.86 7.70 4.31
N LYS A 153 6.95 6.94 4.29
CA LYS A 153 7.69 6.67 3.07
C LYS A 153 6.87 5.76 2.18
N VAL A 154 6.63 6.19 0.95
CA VAL A 154 5.79 5.43 0.00
C VAL A 154 6.46 5.32 -1.36
N VAL A 155 6.50 4.10 -1.89
CA VAL A 155 6.85 3.82 -3.30
C VAL A 155 5.66 3.13 -3.96
N HIS A 156 4.92 3.87 -4.79
CA HIS A 156 3.75 3.35 -5.49
C HIS A 156 4.12 2.86 -6.89
N ILE A 157 3.72 1.64 -7.24
CA ILE A 157 3.97 1.04 -8.56
C ILE A 157 2.63 0.80 -9.28
N HIS A 158 2.52 1.28 -10.54
CA HIS A 158 1.26 1.18 -11.28
C HIS A 158 1.47 0.99 -12.78
N GLY A 159 0.54 0.27 -13.42
CA GLY A 159 0.52 0.13 -14.87
C GLY A 159 -0.12 1.34 -15.54
N PHE A 160 0.58 1.97 -16.48
CA PHE A 160 0.05 3.12 -17.22
C PHE A 160 -1.25 2.80 -17.99
N LYS A 161 -1.41 1.53 -18.43
CA LYS A 161 -2.59 1.03 -19.14
C LYS A 161 -3.54 0.24 -18.24
N ASP A 162 -3.49 0.45 -16.92
CA ASP A 162 -4.37 -0.25 -15.99
C ASP A 162 -5.83 0.18 -16.20
N ARG A 163 -6.68 -0.78 -16.59
CA ARG A 163 -8.12 -0.58 -16.79
C ARG A 163 -8.97 -1.15 -15.64
N GLN A 164 -8.37 -1.90 -14.73
CA GLN A 164 -9.08 -2.45 -13.56
C GLN A 164 -9.05 -1.46 -12.39
N VAL A 165 -7.91 -0.82 -12.17
CA VAL A 165 -7.72 0.30 -11.25
C VAL A 165 -7.12 1.45 -12.06
N PRO A 166 -7.92 2.20 -12.83
CA PRO A 166 -7.43 3.31 -13.67
C PRO A 166 -6.72 4.35 -12.80
N LEU A 167 -5.69 4.99 -13.33
CA LEU A 167 -4.92 6.02 -12.63
C LEU A 167 -5.80 7.18 -12.14
N GLU A 168 -6.76 7.59 -12.95
CA GLU A 168 -7.75 8.63 -12.66
C GLU A 168 -8.89 8.17 -11.74
N GLY A 169 -8.90 6.87 -11.39
CA GLY A 169 -9.98 6.26 -10.63
C GLY A 169 -11.26 6.10 -11.44
N ARG A 170 -12.29 5.59 -10.79
CA ARG A 170 -13.65 5.51 -11.37
C ARG A 170 -14.70 5.40 -10.28
N GLY A 171 -15.87 5.96 -10.55
CA GLY A 171 -17.07 5.74 -9.75
C GLY A 171 -17.58 4.31 -9.88
N SER A 172 -18.11 3.76 -8.80
CA SER A 172 -18.79 2.47 -8.76
C SER A 172 -19.97 2.57 -7.81
N ALA A 173 -21.13 2.92 -8.32
CA ALA A 173 -22.33 3.22 -7.55
C ALA A 173 -22.07 4.29 -6.47
N GLU A 174 -22.20 3.94 -5.20
CA GLU A 174 -22.07 4.86 -4.07
C GLU A 174 -20.61 5.09 -3.60
N TRP A 175 -19.63 4.51 -4.29
CA TRP A 175 -18.23 4.63 -3.91
C TRP A 175 -17.32 4.92 -5.09
N HIS A 176 -16.16 5.48 -4.82
CA HIS A 176 -15.12 5.76 -5.80
C HIS A 176 -13.92 4.83 -5.56
N GLN A 177 -13.44 4.16 -6.62
CA GLN A 177 -12.31 3.23 -6.52
C GLN A 177 -11.01 3.91 -6.05
N GLY A 178 -10.95 5.21 -6.18
CA GLY A 178 -9.81 6.04 -5.83
C GLY A 178 -9.00 6.42 -7.07
N ASP A 179 -8.64 7.67 -7.09
CA ASP A 179 -7.71 8.28 -8.03
C ASP A 179 -6.29 8.14 -7.46
N VAL A 180 -5.37 7.57 -8.24
CA VAL A 180 -3.99 7.33 -7.81
C VAL A 180 -3.26 8.65 -7.60
N PHE A 181 -3.45 9.65 -8.47
CA PHE A 181 -2.80 10.95 -8.35
C PHE A 181 -3.29 11.71 -7.11
N ALA A 182 -4.59 11.65 -6.86
CA ALA A 182 -5.17 12.23 -5.65
C ALA A 182 -4.72 11.48 -4.38
N THR A 183 -4.55 10.17 -4.44
CA THR A 183 -4.01 9.37 -3.34
C THR A 183 -2.57 9.79 -3.01
N LEU A 184 -1.74 9.96 -4.04
CA LEU A 184 -0.37 10.45 -3.90
C LEU A 184 -0.33 11.88 -3.35
N ASP A 185 -1.24 12.77 -3.81
CA ASP A 185 -1.31 14.14 -3.30
C ASP A 185 -1.67 14.21 -1.82
N VAL A 186 -2.59 13.36 -1.36
CA VAL A 186 -2.91 13.22 0.07
C VAL A 186 -1.67 12.82 0.87
N GLN A 187 -0.93 11.81 0.45
CA GLN A 187 0.28 11.39 1.16
C GLN A 187 1.39 12.43 1.07
N ARG A 188 1.59 13.05 -0.08
CA ARG A 188 2.54 14.13 -0.28
C ARG A 188 2.28 15.31 0.69
N ARG A 189 1.01 15.71 0.83
CA ARG A 189 0.60 16.75 1.79
C ARG A 189 0.82 16.30 3.23
N THR A 190 0.51 15.05 3.54
CA THR A 190 0.75 14.46 4.86
C THR A 190 2.24 14.51 5.21
N ASN A 191 3.09 14.22 4.24
CA ASN A 191 4.54 14.24 4.39
C ASN A 191 5.14 15.66 4.31
N GLN A 192 4.31 16.68 4.01
CA GLN A 192 4.75 18.06 3.83
C GLN A 192 5.83 18.21 2.75
N CYS A 193 5.65 17.51 1.65
CA CYS A 193 6.56 17.59 0.51
C CYS A 193 6.21 18.75 -0.42
N ASN A 194 7.19 19.22 -1.18
CA ASN A 194 6.99 20.18 -2.25
C ASN A 194 5.90 19.73 -3.23
N SER A 195 5.25 20.68 -3.93
CA SER A 195 4.15 20.40 -4.86
C SER A 195 4.62 19.75 -6.18
N ARG A 196 5.90 19.88 -6.51
CA ARG A 196 6.50 19.29 -7.71
C ARG A 196 7.49 18.21 -7.35
N PRO A 197 7.59 17.13 -8.14
CA PRO A 197 8.63 16.15 -7.95
C PRO A 197 10.01 16.82 -8.18
N ASP A 198 10.96 16.43 -7.38
CA ASP A 198 12.35 16.93 -7.47
C ASP A 198 13.27 15.93 -8.16
N ILE A 199 12.84 14.68 -8.31
CA ILE A 199 13.52 13.66 -9.10
C ILE A 199 12.54 13.08 -10.13
N VAL A 200 12.98 13.00 -11.39
CA VAL A 200 12.27 12.31 -12.47
C VAL A 200 13.28 11.45 -13.20
N GLU A 201 13.07 10.16 -13.18
CA GLU A 201 14.02 9.18 -13.70
C GLU A 201 13.32 8.04 -14.45
N THR A 202 14.07 7.36 -15.29
CA THR A 202 13.64 6.14 -15.97
C THR A 202 14.63 5.05 -15.65
N GLU A 203 14.18 3.99 -15.01
CA GLU A 203 14.98 2.82 -14.69
C GLU A 203 14.34 1.58 -15.34
N GLY A 204 15.02 1.00 -16.33
CA GLY A 204 14.50 -0.12 -17.10
C GLY A 204 13.13 0.22 -17.71
N ARG A 205 12.10 -0.46 -17.23
CA ARG A 205 10.71 -0.24 -17.69
C ARG A 205 9.92 0.73 -16.83
N PHE A 206 10.50 1.29 -15.77
CA PHE A 206 9.80 2.15 -14.84
C PHE A 206 10.11 3.62 -15.10
N TRP A 207 9.07 4.45 -15.07
CA TRP A 207 9.13 5.91 -15.09
C TRP A 207 8.76 6.41 -13.70
N CYS A 208 9.75 6.84 -12.94
CA CYS A 208 9.56 7.21 -11.55
C CYS A 208 9.58 8.74 -11.37
N ARG A 209 8.74 9.21 -10.48
CA ARG A 209 8.70 10.58 -9.98
C ARG A 209 8.74 10.56 -8.47
N SER A 210 9.71 11.28 -7.88
CA SER A 210 9.92 11.30 -6.44
C SER A 210 9.80 12.71 -5.89
N PHE A 211 9.19 12.77 -4.71
CA PHE A 211 9.11 13.94 -3.85
C PHE A 211 9.96 13.63 -2.63
N THR A 212 11.23 14.09 -2.60
CA THR A 212 12.16 13.83 -1.50
C THR A 212 12.29 15.01 -0.56
N LYS A 213 12.03 16.24 -1.05
CA LYS A 213 12.04 17.45 -0.26
C LYS A 213 10.75 17.58 0.54
N CYS A 214 10.71 16.86 1.67
CA CYS A 214 9.57 16.76 2.57
C CYS A 214 10.01 17.11 3.99
N ASP A 215 9.31 18.04 4.65
CA ASP A 215 9.65 18.49 6.01
C ASP A 215 9.58 17.35 7.04
N SER A 216 8.77 16.32 6.78
CA SER A 216 8.69 15.12 7.62
C SER A 216 9.88 14.16 7.45
N GLY A 217 10.77 14.36 6.48
CA GLY A 217 11.79 13.40 6.11
C GLY A 217 11.27 12.12 5.43
N GLN A 218 9.97 12.05 5.10
CA GLN A 218 9.34 10.85 4.49
C GLN A 218 9.01 11.12 3.02
N ALA A 219 9.76 10.51 2.11
CA ALA A 219 9.59 10.70 0.68
C ALA A 219 8.37 9.96 0.10
N VAL A 220 7.87 10.44 -1.03
CA VAL A 220 6.83 9.79 -1.83
C VAL A 220 7.33 9.59 -3.25
N GLN A 221 7.25 8.38 -3.76
CA GLN A 221 7.59 8.05 -5.14
C GLN A 221 6.43 7.35 -5.84
N MET A 222 6.28 7.66 -7.12
CA MET A 222 5.39 6.96 -8.04
C MET A 222 6.19 6.44 -9.22
N CYS A 223 6.14 5.13 -9.46
CA CYS A 223 6.75 4.46 -10.61
C CYS A 223 5.67 3.86 -11.51
N LEU A 224 5.60 4.32 -12.76
CA LEU A 224 4.72 3.78 -13.78
C LEU A 224 5.48 2.79 -14.67
N HIS A 225 4.77 1.74 -15.11
CA HIS A 225 5.27 0.83 -16.15
C HIS A 225 4.29 0.78 -17.34
N PRO A 226 4.72 0.40 -18.55
CA PRO A 226 3.88 0.46 -19.76
C PRO A 226 2.76 -0.58 -19.82
N GLY A 227 2.70 -1.50 -18.84
CA GLY A 227 1.71 -2.57 -18.77
C GLY A 227 0.36 -2.13 -18.23
N GLY A 228 -0.55 -3.09 -18.11
CA GLY A 228 -1.87 -2.95 -17.49
C GLY A 228 -1.87 -3.36 -16.02
N HIS A 229 -2.98 -3.97 -15.56
CA HIS A 229 -3.19 -4.40 -14.18
C HIS A 229 -2.33 -5.61 -13.84
N GLY A 230 -1.18 -5.41 -13.22
CA GLY A 230 -0.26 -6.49 -12.91
C GLY A 230 0.97 -6.02 -12.12
N MET A 231 1.75 -6.98 -11.68
CA MET A 231 3.06 -6.79 -11.09
C MET A 231 4.12 -7.09 -12.17
N PRO A 232 4.79 -6.09 -12.74
CA PRO A 232 5.80 -6.32 -13.78
C PRO A 232 7.06 -6.93 -13.17
N GLN A 233 7.87 -7.61 -13.99
CA GLN A 233 9.20 -8.05 -13.56
C GLN A 233 10.01 -6.85 -13.04
N GLY A 234 10.72 -7.03 -11.94
CA GLY A 234 11.53 -5.98 -11.29
C GLY A 234 10.73 -5.06 -10.34
N TRP A 235 9.42 -5.28 -10.16
CA TRP A 235 8.60 -4.44 -9.29
C TRP A 235 9.06 -4.46 -7.83
N LEU A 236 9.49 -5.63 -7.35
CA LEU A 236 9.91 -5.81 -5.96
C LEU A 236 11.23 -5.08 -5.70
N GLU A 237 12.18 -5.28 -6.59
CA GLU A 237 13.50 -4.65 -6.54
C GLU A 237 13.37 -3.13 -6.62
N THR A 238 12.69 -2.61 -7.64
CA THR A 238 12.43 -1.16 -7.81
C THR A 238 11.75 -0.57 -6.57
N GLY A 239 10.75 -1.27 -6.03
CA GLY A 239 10.03 -0.79 -4.83
C GLY A 239 10.90 -0.77 -3.58
N LEU A 240 11.65 -1.83 -3.31
CA LEU A 240 12.52 -1.93 -2.13
C LEU A 240 13.72 -0.99 -2.22
N ASP A 241 14.30 -0.83 -3.42
CA ASP A 241 15.41 0.10 -3.62
C ASP A 241 14.94 1.55 -3.49
N GLY A 242 13.76 1.88 -4.01
CA GLY A 242 13.13 3.17 -3.76
C GLY A 242 12.92 3.44 -2.26
N LEU A 243 12.44 2.47 -1.49
CA LEU A 243 12.30 2.63 -0.03
C LEU A 243 13.65 2.83 0.70
N LYS A 244 14.75 2.28 0.18
CA LYS A 244 16.10 2.45 0.77
C LYS A 244 16.73 3.79 0.36
N THR A 245 16.62 4.16 -0.91
CA THR A 245 17.37 5.30 -1.49
C THR A 245 16.67 6.64 -1.30
N LEU A 246 15.35 6.66 -1.13
CA LEU A 246 14.56 7.88 -0.90
C LEU A 246 14.66 8.38 0.56
N SER A 247 15.82 8.29 1.15
CA SER A 247 16.11 8.93 2.43
C SER A 247 16.72 10.32 2.17
N ASN A 248 16.29 11.33 2.93
CA ASN A 248 16.97 12.62 2.93
C ASN A 248 18.40 12.46 3.41
#